data_d84f25c22d1eddc48fd694a3509478e5
#
_entry.id   d84f25c22d1eddc48fd694a3509478e5
#
_cell.length_a   1.000
_cell.length_b   1.000
_cell.length_c   1.000
_cell.angle_alpha   90.00
_cell.angle_beta   90.00
_cell.angle_gamma   90.00
#
_symmetry.space_group_name_H-M   'P 1'
#
loop_
_entity.id
_entity.type
_entity.pdbx_description
1 polymer ?
#
loop_
_entity_poly.entity_id
_entity_poly.type
_entity_poly.pdbx_seq_one_letter_code
_entity_poly.pdbx_strand_id
1 'polypeptide(L)' 'MTEPATEITPEFQRGWDAALAAMRSWHEAQAKKALVQARRSRFPKNLEREAEVHQRSAELIVTLSPDDV' A
#
# COMPACT_ATOMS: atom_id res chain seq x y z
N MET A 1 17.94 9.11 -28.72
CA MET A 1 18.08 8.65 -28.11
C MET A 1 17.43 8.01 -27.49
N THR A 2 17.32 7.43 -27.31
CA THR A 2 16.72 6.78 -26.73
C THR A 2 16.89 6.49 -25.58
N GLU A 3 16.40 6.46 -25.00
CA GLU A 3 16.53 6.14 -23.91
C GLU A 3 16.38 5.13 -23.48
N PRO A 4 16.73 5.02 -23.16
CA PRO A 4 16.96 3.86 -22.66
C PRO A 4 15.97 3.37 -21.88
N ALA A 5 15.60 2.35 -22.27
CA ALA A 5 14.89 1.57 -21.43
C ALA A 5 15.59 1.53 -20.19
N THR A 6 14.94 1.78 -19.25
CA THR A 6 15.43 1.75 -17.99
C THR A 6 15.75 0.37 -17.58
N GLU A 7 16.97 0.12 -17.40
CA GLU A 7 17.38 -1.11 -16.79
C GLU A 7 17.04 -1.06 -15.34
N ILE A 8 16.35 -2.07 -14.89
CA ILE A 8 16.02 -2.19 -13.47
C ILE A 8 17.16 -2.93 -12.80
N THR A 9 18.00 -2.19 -12.10
CA THR A 9 19.13 -2.78 -11.39
C THR A 9 18.65 -3.49 -10.11
N PRO A 10 19.46 -4.41 -9.56
CA PRO A 10 19.12 -5.00 -8.28
C PRO A 10 18.94 -3.99 -7.14
N GLU A 11 19.74 -2.93 -7.15
CA GLU A 11 19.61 -1.89 -6.15
C GLU A 11 18.29 -1.15 -6.29
N PHE A 12 17.92 -0.81 -7.53
CA PHE A 12 16.63 -0.17 -7.77
C PHE A 12 15.48 -1.06 -7.31
N GLN A 13 15.55 -2.35 -7.66
CA GLN A 13 14.50 -3.29 -7.31
C GLN A 13 14.37 -3.43 -5.79
N ARG A 14 15.48 -3.48 -5.07
CA ARG A 14 15.43 -3.53 -3.59
C ARG A 14 14.79 -2.29 -3.00
N GLY A 15 15.14 -1.11 -3.55
CA GLY A 15 14.53 0.14 -3.10
C GLY A 15 13.04 0.18 -3.38
N TRP A 16 12.64 -0.28 -4.57
CA TRP A 16 11.24 -0.35 -4.95
C TRP A 16 10.48 -1.27 -4.00
N ASP A 17 11.01 -2.49 -3.77
CA ASP A 17 10.37 -3.45 -2.90
C ASP A 17 10.26 -2.93 -1.46
N ALA A 18 11.30 -2.26 -0.97
CA ALA A 18 11.29 -1.69 0.37
C ALA A 18 10.24 -0.58 0.48
N ALA A 19 10.10 0.24 -0.56
CA ALA A 19 9.10 1.30 -0.56
C ALA A 19 7.69 0.72 -0.55
N LEU A 20 7.45 -0.32 -1.35
CA LEU A 20 6.15 -0.97 -1.37
C LEU A 20 5.83 -1.63 -0.04
N ALA A 21 6.83 -2.25 0.59
CA ALA A 21 6.66 -2.86 1.90
C ALA A 21 6.31 -1.82 2.96
N ALA A 22 6.94 -0.65 2.89
CA ALA A 22 6.64 0.44 3.81
C ALA A 22 5.22 0.95 3.62
N MET A 23 4.78 1.12 2.37
CA MET A 23 3.43 1.56 2.08
C MET A 23 2.39 0.53 2.50
N ARG A 24 2.68 -0.74 2.30
CA ARG A 24 1.81 -1.82 2.76
C ARG A 24 1.64 -1.76 4.27
N SER A 25 2.75 -1.63 4.99
CA SER A 25 2.69 -1.54 6.46
C SER A 25 1.89 -0.34 6.91
N TRP A 26 2.03 0.78 6.22
CA TRP A 26 1.28 1.98 6.55
C TRP A 26 -0.23 1.74 6.38
N HIS A 27 -0.62 1.15 5.25
CA HIS A 27 -2.04 0.87 5.00
C HIS A 27 -2.60 -0.13 6.02
N GLU A 28 -1.81 -1.15 6.38
CA GLU A 28 -2.24 -2.12 7.37
C GLU A 28 -2.45 -1.46 8.73
N ALA A 29 -1.55 -0.53 9.09
CA ALA A 29 -1.69 0.22 10.35
C ALA A 29 -2.93 1.12 10.32
N GLN A 30 -3.20 1.76 9.18
CA GLN A 30 -4.39 2.60 9.04
C GLN A 30 -5.67 1.76 9.14
N ALA A 31 -5.65 0.57 8.56
CA ALA A 31 -6.80 -0.33 8.66
C ALA A 31 -7.09 -0.71 10.11
N LYS A 32 -6.04 -1.07 10.85
CA LYS A 32 -6.20 -1.41 12.27
C LYS A 32 -6.73 -0.24 13.08
N LYS A 33 -6.20 0.94 12.81
CA LYS A 33 -6.62 2.15 13.50
C LYS A 33 -8.09 2.44 13.23
N ALA A 34 -8.52 2.31 11.99
CA ALA A 34 -9.92 2.53 11.63
C ALA A 34 -10.83 1.53 12.33
N LEU A 35 -10.42 0.26 12.40
CA LEU A 35 -11.23 -0.76 13.08
C LEU A 35 -11.34 -0.51 14.58
N VAL A 36 -10.26 -0.05 15.21
CA VAL A 36 -10.30 0.30 16.63
C VAL A 36 -11.26 1.45 16.86
N GLN A 37 -11.20 2.48 15.99
CA GLN A 37 -12.12 3.61 16.08
C GLN A 37 -13.56 3.20 15.84
N ALA A 38 -13.78 2.24 14.94
CA ALA A 38 -15.12 1.74 14.64
C ALA A 38 -15.81 1.16 15.86
N ARG A 39 -15.05 0.52 16.74
CA ARG A 39 -15.60 -0.09 17.97
C ARG A 39 -16.17 0.96 18.92
N ARG A 40 -15.73 2.21 18.80
CA ARG A 40 -16.13 3.30 19.68
C ARG A 40 -17.04 4.30 18.99
N SER A 41 -17.37 4.06 17.74
CA SER A 41 -18.11 5.02 16.93
C SER A 41 -19.58 4.66 16.91
N ARG A 42 -20.43 5.70 16.82
CA ARG A 42 -21.85 5.51 16.58
C ARG A 42 -22.14 5.09 15.15
N PHE A 43 -21.20 5.36 14.24
CA PHE A 43 -21.36 5.07 12.82
C PHE A 43 -20.17 4.28 12.33
N PRO A 44 -20.04 3.02 12.80
CA PRO A 44 -18.84 2.23 12.51
C PRO A 44 -18.70 1.85 11.04
N LYS A 45 -19.77 1.85 10.27
CA LYS A 45 -19.72 1.37 8.89
C LYS A 45 -18.78 2.17 8.01
N ASN A 46 -18.69 3.49 8.23
CA ASN A 46 -17.78 4.32 7.46
C ASN A 46 -16.33 3.97 7.76
N LEU A 47 -16.04 3.73 9.03
CA LEU A 47 -14.69 3.37 9.46
C LEU A 47 -14.33 1.96 9.02
N GLU A 48 -15.31 1.04 9.03
CA GLU A 48 -15.10 -0.31 8.53
C GLU A 48 -14.79 -0.30 7.05
N ARG A 49 -15.50 0.54 6.29
CA ARG A 49 -15.23 0.68 4.85
C ARG A 49 -13.85 1.29 4.61
N GLU A 50 -13.46 2.27 5.42
CA GLU A 50 -12.12 2.84 5.33
C GLU A 50 -11.07 1.77 5.58
N ALA A 51 -11.29 0.90 6.57
CA ALA A 51 -10.38 -0.19 6.84
C ALA A 51 -10.27 -1.14 5.66
N GLU A 52 -11.39 -1.44 5.01
CA GLU A 52 -11.39 -2.30 3.83
C GLU A 52 -10.58 -1.70 2.69
N VAL A 53 -10.72 -0.39 2.47
CA VAL A 53 -9.97 0.30 1.43
C VAL A 53 -8.48 0.20 1.71
N HIS A 54 -8.07 0.42 2.95
CA HIS A 54 -6.66 0.32 3.30
C HIS A 54 -6.13 -1.10 3.18
N GLN A 55 -6.92 -2.09 3.60
CA GLN A 55 -6.51 -3.49 3.46
C GLN A 55 -6.33 -3.87 1.99
N ARG A 56 -7.27 -3.46 1.15
CA ARG A 56 -7.19 -3.75 -0.27
C ARG A 56 -5.99 -3.04 -0.89
N SER A 57 -5.75 -1.80 -0.49
CA SER A 57 -4.58 -1.07 -0.97
C SER A 57 -3.29 -1.77 -0.57
N ALA A 58 -3.23 -2.29 0.65
CA ALA A 58 -2.06 -3.03 1.12
C ALA A 58 -1.82 -4.28 0.29
N GLU A 59 -2.89 -4.99 -0.08
CA GLU A 59 -2.77 -6.20 -0.88
C GLU A 59 -2.33 -5.90 -2.31
N LEU A 60 -2.87 -4.82 -2.88
CA LEU A 60 -2.61 -4.49 -4.27
C LEU A 60 -1.26 -3.85 -4.48
N ILE A 61 -0.82 -3.04 -3.52
CA ILE A 61 0.39 -2.25 -3.73
C ILE A 61 1.63 -3.11 -3.89
N VAL A 62 1.68 -4.26 -3.23
CA VAL A 62 2.84 -5.15 -3.33
C VAL A 62 2.91 -5.88 -4.66
N THR A 63 1.85 -5.82 -5.46
CA THR A 63 1.86 -6.42 -6.80
C THR A 63 2.36 -5.44 -7.86
N LEU A 64 2.58 -4.18 -7.48
CA LEU A 64 3.01 -3.16 -8.43
C LEU A 64 4.47 -3.34 -8.78
N SER A 65 4.75 -3.39 -10.07
CA SER A 65 6.11 -3.50 -10.54
C SER A 65 6.56 -2.16 -11.13
N PRO A 66 7.89 -1.91 -11.18
CA PRO A 66 8.37 -0.67 -11.79
C PRO A 66 7.92 -0.50 -13.24
N ASP A 67 7.62 -1.62 -13.92
CA ASP A 67 7.16 -1.59 -15.30
C ASP A 67 5.73 -1.10 -15.44
N ASP A 68 4.98 -1.05 -14.35
CA ASP A 68 3.57 -0.65 -14.37
C ASP A 68 3.39 0.85 -14.35
N VAL A 69 4.46 1.60 -14.13
CA VAL A 69 4.39 3.05 -14.02
C VAL A 69 5.20 3.75 -15.10
#